data_266ed8e313e949867078258846c7fd69
#
_entry.id   266ed8e313e949867078258846c7fd69
#
_cell.length_a   1.000
_cell.length_b   1.000
_cell.length_c   1.000
_cell.angle_alpha   90.00
_cell.angle_beta   90.00
_cell.angle_gamma   90.00
#
_symmetry.space_group_name_H-M   'P 1'
#
loop_
_entity.id
_entity.type
_entity.pdbx_description
1 polymer ?
#
loop_
_entity_poly.entity_id
_entity_poly.type
_entity_poly.pdbx_seq_one_letter_code
_entity_poly.pdbx_strand_id
1 'polypeptide(L)'
;RGIDMKKIIVTTTINPPTEALKRVSKMDGWDLVVVGDRKTPHDAYRDFPCTYIDPETQDAKYPRLSSLIGWNKIQRRSIGFIEAYHMGADIMATIDDDNIPYPIWGNTKVGTVCYASRYKSDLVFDPLAVTNYPEIWHRGFPIEFLLDRKYEMTGVEEVKCLIEAGLWDGDPDIDAIARISLHPQVTFKIDGPYFSNSFTPFNSQNTIIARNVIPHYFMFPHIGRMDDIWGGYIAQARLNTRP
;
A
#
# COMPACT_ATOMS: atom_id res chain seq x y z
N ARG A 1 -6.72 -24.49 -16.69
CA ARG A 1 -7.51 -23.91 -15.59
C ARG A 1 -6.55 -22.97 -14.88
N GLY A 2 -6.78 -21.63 -14.96
CA GLY A 2 -6.02 -20.66 -14.18
C GLY A 2 -6.19 -20.97 -12.69
N ILE A 3 -5.10 -20.91 -11.95
CA ILE A 3 -5.16 -20.98 -10.47
C ILE A 3 -5.92 -19.72 -10.05
N ASP A 4 -7.08 -19.93 -9.44
CA ASP A 4 -7.87 -18.83 -8.90
C ASP A 4 -7.13 -18.28 -7.66
N MET A 5 -6.45 -17.14 -7.83
CA MET A 5 -5.64 -16.52 -6.76
C MET A 5 -6.56 -15.88 -5.73
N LYS A 6 -6.37 -16.22 -4.46
CA LYS A 6 -7.07 -15.58 -3.36
C LYS A 6 -6.53 -14.16 -3.14
N LYS A 7 -7.39 -13.17 -3.35
CA LYS A 7 -7.06 -11.75 -3.23
C LYS A 7 -7.80 -11.13 -2.06
N ILE A 8 -7.08 -10.45 -1.17
CA ILE A 8 -7.64 -9.85 0.04
C ILE A 8 -7.26 -8.37 0.13
N ILE A 9 -8.26 -7.52 0.30
CA ILE A 9 -8.09 -6.10 0.61
C ILE A 9 -8.07 -5.95 2.14
N VAL A 10 -7.10 -5.18 2.65
CA VAL A 10 -6.96 -4.89 4.08
C VAL A 10 -7.02 -3.39 4.31
N THR A 11 -7.82 -2.99 5.27
CA THR A 11 -7.85 -1.61 5.77
C THR A 11 -8.06 -1.57 7.28
N THR A 12 -7.80 -0.42 7.88
CA THR A 12 -8.24 -0.08 9.25
C THR A 12 -9.02 1.22 9.20
N THR A 13 -9.97 1.39 10.10
CA THR A 13 -10.86 2.54 10.09
C THR A 13 -11.38 2.87 11.49
N ILE A 14 -11.72 4.14 11.71
CA ILE A 14 -12.48 4.63 12.86
C ILE A 14 -13.87 5.13 12.46
N ASN A 15 -14.22 4.96 11.19
CA ASN A 15 -15.47 5.45 10.58
C ASN A 15 -16.47 4.31 10.37
N PRO A 16 -17.77 4.58 10.19
CA PRO A 16 -18.69 3.61 9.60
C PRO A 16 -18.26 3.32 8.15
N PRO A 17 -18.82 2.25 7.50
CA PRO A 17 -18.48 1.91 6.13
C PRO A 17 -18.58 3.11 5.18
N THR A 18 -17.41 3.58 4.73
CA THR A 18 -17.27 4.72 3.82
C THR A 18 -17.71 4.36 2.40
N GLU A 19 -17.79 5.34 1.51
CA GLU A 19 -18.07 5.09 0.10
C GLU A 19 -16.97 4.23 -0.56
N ALA A 20 -15.72 4.45 -0.19
CA ALA A 20 -14.61 3.62 -0.65
C ALA A 20 -14.80 2.16 -0.25
N LEU A 21 -15.09 1.90 1.04
CA LEU A 21 -15.31 0.54 1.54
C LEU A 21 -16.54 -0.13 0.91
N LYS A 22 -17.62 0.62 0.68
CA LYS A 22 -18.80 0.11 -0.01
C LYS A 22 -18.52 -0.31 -1.46
N ARG A 23 -17.57 0.35 -2.13
CA ARG A 23 -17.17 -0.02 -3.50
C ARG A 23 -16.27 -1.26 -3.48
N VAL A 24 -15.23 -1.27 -2.65
CA VAL A 24 -14.30 -2.41 -2.63
C VAL A 24 -14.92 -3.68 -2.08
N SER A 25 -15.91 -3.58 -1.18
CA SER A 25 -16.65 -4.75 -0.66
C SER A 25 -17.52 -5.48 -1.69
N LYS A 26 -17.75 -4.86 -2.85
CA LYS A 26 -18.51 -5.43 -3.98
C LYS A 26 -17.62 -5.83 -5.15
N MET A 27 -16.32 -5.76 -4.98
CA MET A 27 -15.36 -6.00 -6.05
C MET A 27 -15.18 -7.49 -6.29
N ASP A 28 -15.47 -7.95 -7.49
CA ASP A 28 -15.39 -9.36 -7.85
C ASP A 28 -13.97 -9.91 -7.65
N GLY A 29 -13.90 -11.09 -7.01
CA GLY A 29 -12.65 -11.81 -6.76
C GLY A 29 -11.76 -11.20 -5.67
N TRP A 30 -12.27 -10.25 -4.87
CA TRP A 30 -11.57 -9.69 -3.72
C TRP A 30 -12.38 -9.89 -2.44
N ASP A 31 -11.77 -10.46 -1.42
CA ASP A 31 -12.28 -10.44 -0.06
C ASP A 31 -11.85 -9.15 0.65
N LEU A 32 -12.65 -8.67 1.60
CA LEU A 32 -12.33 -7.47 2.38
C LEU A 32 -12.12 -7.83 3.85
N VAL A 33 -11.00 -7.40 4.42
CA VAL A 33 -10.70 -7.45 5.86
C VAL A 33 -10.65 -6.03 6.40
N VAL A 34 -11.47 -5.73 7.39
CA VAL A 34 -11.52 -4.44 8.07
C VAL A 34 -11.09 -4.60 9.53
N VAL A 35 -10.02 -3.94 9.90
CA VAL A 35 -9.53 -3.90 11.29
C VAL A 35 -10.13 -2.69 11.98
N GLY A 36 -11.02 -2.93 12.93
CA GLY A 36 -11.60 -1.88 13.77
C GLY A 36 -10.64 -1.36 14.83
N ASP A 37 -10.92 -0.16 15.32
CA ASP A 37 -10.26 0.39 16.50
C ASP A 37 -11.33 0.75 17.55
N ARG A 38 -10.95 1.16 18.75
CA ARG A 38 -11.90 1.49 19.83
C ARG A 38 -12.91 2.60 19.49
N LYS A 39 -12.57 3.46 18.53
CA LYS A 39 -13.45 4.53 18.04
C LYS A 39 -14.38 4.08 16.89
N THR A 40 -14.15 2.90 16.33
CA THR A 40 -14.95 2.42 15.21
C THR A 40 -16.38 2.13 15.65
N PRO A 41 -17.41 2.53 14.92
CA PRO A 41 -18.79 2.16 15.20
C PRO A 41 -19.03 0.71 14.82
N HIS A 42 -18.74 -0.25 15.73
CA HIS A 42 -18.71 -1.68 15.48
C HIS A 42 -20.02 -2.24 14.91
N ASP A 43 -21.17 -1.75 15.40
CA ASP A 43 -22.47 -2.18 14.91
C ASP A 43 -22.68 -1.91 13.42
N ALA A 44 -22.04 -0.90 12.86
CA ALA A 44 -22.13 -0.60 11.44
C ALA A 44 -21.46 -1.66 10.53
N TYR A 45 -20.63 -2.52 11.11
CA TYR A 45 -19.92 -3.58 10.38
C TYR A 45 -20.57 -4.97 10.54
N ARG A 46 -21.60 -5.11 11.38
CA ARG A 46 -22.26 -6.39 11.68
C ARG A 46 -22.77 -7.12 10.43
N ASP A 47 -23.44 -6.37 9.54
CA ASP A 47 -24.02 -6.89 8.30
C ASP A 47 -23.27 -6.39 7.05
N PHE A 48 -22.13 -5.73 7.26
CA PHE A 48 -21.33 -5.24 6.15
C PHE A 48 -20.50 -6.39 5.55
N PRO A 49 -20.41 -6.53 4.21
CA PRO A 49 -19.74 -7.66 3.57
C PRO A 49 -18.21 -7.56 3.70
N CYS A 50 -17.68 -7.92 4.86
CA CYS A 50 -16.26 -7.97 5.16
C CYS A 50 -15.98 -8.98 6.29
N THR A 51 -14.73 -9.40 6.41
CA THR A 51 -14.21 -9.98 7.65
C THR A 51 -13.85 -8.84 8.59
N TYR A 52 -14.70 -8.56 9.56
CA TYR A 52 -14.46 -7.50 10.54
C TYR A 52 -13.72 -8.05 11.76
N ILE A 53 -12.63 -7.36 12.14
CA ILE A 53 -11.80 -7.75 13.30
C ILE A 53 -11.94 -6.64 14.35
N ASP A 54 -12.80 -6.89 15.32
CA ASP A 54 -13.07 -5.97 16.43
C ASP A 54 -11.92 -5.94 17.45
N PRO A 55 -11.92 -4.97 18.40
CA PRO A 55 -10.88 -4.86 19.42
C PRO A 55 -10.74 -6.10 20.32
N GLU A 56 -11.84 -6.77 20.68
CA GLU A 56 -11.80 -7.95 21.53
C GLU A 56 -11.11 -9.11 20.81
N THR A 57 -11.45 -9.33 19.55
CA THR A 57 -10.80 -10.33 18.68
C THR A 57 -9.32 -10.04 18.53
N GLN A 58 -8.92 -8.78 18.36
CA GLN A 58 -7.52 -8.39 18.25
C GLN A 58 -6.73 -8.67 19.52
N ASP A 59 -7.28 -8.34 20.68
CA ASP A 59 -6.64 -8.61 21.99
C ASP A 59 -6.58 -10.11 22.30
N ALA A 60 -7.60 -10.86 21.93
CA ALA A 60 -7.62 -12.32 22.14
C ALA A 60 -6.63 -13.06 21.23
N LYS A 61 -6.58 -12.73 19.93
CA LYS A 61 -5.72 -13.41 18.95
C LYS A 61 -4.26 -12.96 18.99
N TYR A 62 -4.03 -11.67 19.23
CA TYR A 62 -2.72 -11.01 19.09
C TYR A 62 -2.38 -10.15 20.31
N PRO A 63 -2.45 -10.65 21.56
CA PRO A 63 -2.32 -9.81 22.75
C PRO A 63 -1.03 -9.03 22.83
N ARG A 64 0.10 -9.64 22.45
CA ARG A 64 1.42 -8.96 22.46
C ARG A 64 1.51 -7.88 21.39
N LEU A 65 1.03 -8.16 20.18
CA LEU A 65 1.05 -7.21 19.07
C LEU A 65 0.07 -6.06 19.30
N SER A 66 -1.14 -6.39 19.76
CA SER A 66 -2.17 -5.39 20.12
C SER A 66 -1.66 -4.43 21.19
N SER A 67 -1.00 -4.94 22.22
CA SER A 67 -0.37 -4.12 23.27
C SER A 67 0.78 -3.27 22.74
N LEU A 68 1.61 -3.80 21.84
CA LEU A 68 2.74 -3.09 21.24
C LEU A 68 2.28 -1.92 20.36
N ILE A 69 1.28 -2.14 19.52
CA ILE A 69 0.76 -1.10 18.63
C ILE A 69 0.00 -0.05 19.43
N GLY A 70 -0.79 -0.45 20.42
CA GLY A 70 -1.72 0.41 21.15
C GLY A 70 -2.98 0.72 20.33
N TRP A 71 -3.88 1.56 20.92
CA TRP A 71 -5.18 1.88 20.34
C TRP A 71 -5.21 3.26 19.70
N ASN A 72 -6.19 3.48 18.82
CA ASN A 72 -6.35 4.69 18.00
C ASN A 72 -5.10 4.96 17.14
N LYS A 73 -4.64 3.89 16.48
CA LYS A 73 -3.43 3.88 15.67
C LYS A 73 -3.68 3.21 14.32
N ILE A 74 -3.28 3.88 13.24
CA ILE A 74 -3.39 3.33 11.89
C ILE A 74 -2.57 2.03 11.73
N GLN A 75 -1.51 1.85 12.51
CA GLN A 75 -0.66 0.67 12.52
C GLN A 75 -1.39 -0.62 12.90
N ARG A 76 -2.61 -0.52 13.44
CA ARG A 76 -3.49 -1.69 13.65
C ARG A 76 -3.81 -2.43 12.36
N ARG A 77 -3.68 -1.78 11.21
CA ARG A 77 -3.76 -2.40 9.88
C ARG A 77 -2.81 -3.60 9.75
N SER A 78 -1.66 -3.60 10.44
CA SER A 78 -0.72 -4.72 10.47
C SER A 78 -1.34 -6.03 11.00
N ILE A 79 -2.33 -5.95 11.87
CA ILE A 79 -3.11 -7.12 12.30
C ILE A 79 -3.89 -7.71 11.12
N GLY A 80 -4.46 -6.84 10.28
CA GLY A 80 -5.13 -7.26 9.06
C GLY A 80 -4.18 -7.92 8.05
N PHE A 81 -2.93 -7.48 7.96
CA PHE A 81 -1.91 -8.11 7.11
C PHE A 81 -1.64 -9.56 7.56
N ILE A 82 -1.52 -9.78 8.88
CA ILE A 82 -1.34 -11.12 9.45
C ILE A 82 -2.58 -11.99 9.20
N GLU A 83 -3.77 -11.44 9.40
CA GLU A 83 -5.02 -12.16 9.11
C GLU A 83 -5.14 -12.55 7.64
N ALA A 84 -4.88 -11.62 6.72
CA ALA A 84 -4.88 -11.91 5.28
C ALA A 84 -3.90 -13.04 4.93
N TYR A 85 -2.71 -13.02 5.51
CA TYR A 85 -1.73 -14.10 5.33
C TYR A 85 -2.24 -15.45 5.84
N HIS A 86 -2.83 -15.50 7.05
CA HIS A 86 -3.42 -16.72 7.64
C HIS A 86 -4.65 -17.20 6.88
N MET A 87 -5.43 -16.28 6.31
CA MET A 87 -6.56 -16.63 5.44
C MET A 87 -6.11 -17.22 4.10
N GLY A 88 -4.81 -17.25 3.81
CA GLY A 88 -4.27 -17.84 2.60
C GLY A 88 -4.22 -16.88 1.41
N ALA A 89 -4.15 -15.57 1.63
CA ALA A 89 -4.01 -14.60 0.53
C ALA A 89 -2.81 -14.92 -0.35
N ASP A 90 -3.03 -15.03 -1.66
CA ASP A 90 -1.97 -15.05 -2.67
C ASP A 90 -1.54 -13.63 -3.02
N ILE A 91 -2.49 -12.70 -2.93
CA ILE A 91 -2.31 -11.26 -3.16
C ILE A 91 -3.04 -10.51 -2.06
N MET A 92 -2.38 -9.51 -1.48
CA MET A 92 -2.97 -8.60 -0.51
C MET A 92 -2.88 -7.16 -1.01
N ALA A 93 -4.01 -6.45 -0.99
CA ALA A 93 -4.04 -5.01 -1.16
C ALA A 93 -4.17 -4.32 0.20
N THR A 94 -3.48 -3.21 0.39
CA THR A 94 -3.67 -2.30 1.53
C THR A 94 -4.17 -0.96 1.01
N ILE A 95 -5.25 -0.46 1.61
CA ILE A 95 -5.89 0.80 1.22
C ILE A 95 -6.26 1.64 2.44
N ASP A 96 -6.41 2.95 2.24
CA ASP A 96 -7.10 3.80 3.20
C ASP A 96 -8.62 3.73 2.99
N ASP A 97 -9.39 4.02 4.03
CA ASP A 97 -10.84 3.88 4.03
C ASP A 97 -11.59 5.02 3.30
N ASP A 98 -10.86 6.02 2.82
CA ASP A 98 -11.37 7.21 2.13
C ASP A 98 -10.96 7.30 0.65
N ASN A 99 -10.07 6.45 0.19
CA ASN A 99 -9.62 6.43 -1.20
C ASN A 99 -10.62 5.70 -2.11
N ILE A 100 -11.36 6.44 -2.92
CA ILE A 100 -12.36 5.87 -3.83
C ILE A 100 -11.65 5.24 -5.04
N PRO A 101 -11.78 3.91 -5.26
CA PRO A 101 -11.12 3.25 -6.37
C PRO A 101 -11.74 3.63 -7.72
N TYR A 102 -10.91 3.77 -8.74
CA TYR A 102 -11.35 3.81 -10.13
C TYR A 102 -11.91 2.44 -10.59
N PRO A 103 -12.74 2.41 -11.66
CA PRO A 103 -13.31 1.14 -12.15
C PRO A 103 -12.29 0.07 -12.53
N ILE A 104 -11.08 0.47 -12.92
CA ILE A 104 -9.99 -0.44 -13.30
C ILE A 104 -9.17 -0.92 -12.09
N TRP A 105 -9.37 -0.36 -10.90
CA TRP A 105 -8.62 -0.73 -9.71
C TRP A 105 -8.85 -2.22 -9.38
N GLY A 106 -7.82 -2.89 -8.92
CA GLY A 106 -7.87 -4.34 -8.65
C GLY A 106 -7.49 -5.23 -9.84
N ASN A 107 -7.36 -4.68 -11.06
CA ASN A 107 -6.73 -5.35 -12.20
C ASN A 107 -5.21 -5.35 -12.04
N THR A 108 -4.73 -6.02 -11.01
CA THR A 108 -3.31 -6.03 -10.65
C THR A 108 -2.47 -6.95 -11.51
N LYS A 109 -1.18 -6.62 -11.65
CA LYS A 109 -0.14 -7.48 -12.24
C LYS A 109 0.65 -8.26 -11.19
N VAL A 110 0.39 -8.02 -9.90
CA VAL A 110 1.07 -8.71 -8.80
C VAL A 110 0.89 -10.24 -8.92
N GLY A 111 1.97 -10.97 -8.71
CA GLY A 111 2.01 -12.42 -8.87
C GLY A 111 2.19 -12.89 -10.30
N THR A 112 2.14 -12.01 -11.29
CA THR A 112 2.31 -12.32 -12.71
C THR A 112 3.56 -11.66 -13.30
N VAL A 113 3.87 -12.03 -14.53
CA VAL A 113 4.88 -11.36 -15.36
C VAL A 113 4.18 -10.29 -16.19
N CYS A 114 4.78 -9.11 -16.26
CA CYS A 114 4.30 -8.00 -17.09
C CYS A 114 5.45 -7.24 -17.73
N TYR A 115 5.13 -6.44 -18.75
CA TYR A 115 6.08 -5.49 -19.33
C TYR A 115 5.96 -4.15 -18.62
N ALA A 116 7.11 -3.59 -18.21
CA ALA A 116 7.16 -2.31 -17.50
C ALA A 116 8.35 -1.46 -17.99
N SER A 117 8.18 -0.15 -17.99
CA SER A 117 9.24 0.80 -18.31
C SER A 117 10.27 0.84 -17.20
N ARG A 118 11.53 0.58 -17.53
CA ARG A 118 12.64 0.61 -16.57
C ARG A 118 13.31 1.96 -16.55
N TYR A 119 13.49 2.50 -15.34
CA TYR A 119 14.26 3.70 -15.08
C TYR A 119 15.54 3.39 -14.32
N LYS A 120 16.66 3.95 -14.78
CA LYS A 120 17.95 3.83 -14.11
C LYS A 120 18.01 4.77 -12.92
N SER A 121 18.36 4.23 -11.75
CA SER A 121 18.61 4.97 -10.51
C SER A 121 19.72 4.25 -9.72
N ASP A 122 20.58 5.01 -9.05
CA ASP A 122 21.73 4.42 -8.37
C ASP A 122 21.38 3.90 -6.96
N LEU A 123 20.60 4.65 -6.18
CA LEU A 123 20.29 4.30 -4.78
C LEU A 123 18.80 4.23 -4.50
N VAL A 124 18.09 5.32 -4.76
CA VAL A 124 16.64 5.44 -4.51
C VAL A 124 15.97 6.04 -5.71
N PHE A 125 14.90 5.41 -6.15
CA PHE A 125 14.05 5.89 -7.23
C PHE A 125 12.82 6.59 -6.66
N ASP A 126 12.59 7.85 -7.04
CA ASP A 126 11.34 8.54 -6.75
C ASP A 126 10.32 8.30 -7.85
N PRO A 127 9.23 7.58 -7.57
CA PRO A 127 8.23 7.27 -8.60
C PRO A 127 7.52 8.51 -9.15
N LEU A 128 7.49 9.63 -8.40
CA LEU A 128 6.85 10.87 -8.85
C LEU A 128 7.69 11.66 -9.86
N ALA A 129 9.00 11.49 -9.85
CA ALA A 129 9.90 12.22 -10.75
C ALA A 129 9.71 11.89 -12.23
N VAL A 130 9.07 10.75 -12.55
CA VAL A 130 8.81 10.30 -13.92
C VAL A 130 7.35 10.47 -14.34
N THR A 131 6.56 11.16 -13.53
CA THR A 131 5.17 11.52 -13.83
C THR A 131 5.07 12.88 -14.53
N ASN A 132 3.84 13.30 -14.79
CA ASN A 132 3.56 14.67 -15.27
C ASN A 132 3.64 15.76 -14.18
N TYR A 133 4.13 15.40 -12.98
CA TYR A 133 4.38 16.31 -11.84
C TYR A 133 5.79 16.07 -11.24
N PRO A 134 6.87 16.25 -12.02
CA PRO A 134 8.23 15.96 -11.57
C PRO A 134 8.75 16.90 -10.46
N GLU A 135 8.06 18.01 -10.21
CA GLU A 135 8.40 18.99 -9.17
C GLU A 135 8.05 18.51 -7.75
N ILE A 136 7.10 17.57 -7.60
CA ILE A 136 6.77 16.95 -6.30
C ILE A 136 7.60 15.69 -6.07
N TRP A 137 7.78 15.28 -4.82
CA TRP A 137 8.49 14.05 -4.48
C TRP A 137 7.76 13.24 -3.42
N HIS A 138 7.92 11.93 -3.51
CA HIS A 138 7.22 10.99 -2.64
C HIS A 138 7.66 11.16 -1.18
N ARG A 139 6.70 11.01 -0.25
CA ARG A 139 6.99 10.91 1.17
C ARG A 139 7.96 9.75 1.43
N GLY A 140 9.05 10.04 2.14
CA GLY A 140 10.11 9.07 2.42
C GLY A 140 11.19 8.96 1.34
N PHE A 141 11.12 9.74 0.25
CA PHE A 141 12.29 9.92 -0.60
C PHE A 141 13.35 10.73 0.16
N PRO A 142 14.63 10.27 0.20
CA PRO A 142 15.68 10.97 0.94
C PRO A 142 15.95 12.36 0.38
N ILE A 143 15.82 13.38 1.25
CA ILE A 143 15.91 14.79 0.83
C ILE A 143 17.29 15.16 0.26
N GLU A 144 18.34 14.48 0.69
CA GLU A 144 19.71 14.65 0.19
C GLU A 144 19.88 14.31 -1.28
N PHE A 145 18.96 13.53 -1.87
CA PHE A 145 19.00 13.12 -3.28
C PHE A 145 18.03 13.91 -4.17
N LEU A 146 17.40 14.99 -3.66
CA LEU A 146 16.42 15.75 -4.44
C LEU A 146 16.96 16.31 -5.75
N LEU A 147 18.24 16.69 -5.80
CA LEU A 147 18.86 17.21 -7.01
C LEU A 147 19.22 16.13 -8.04
N ASP A 148 19.24 14.86 -7.61
CA ASP A 148 19.64 13.70 -8.42
C ASP A 148 18.41 12.93 -8.98
N ARG A 149 17.22 13.51 -8.91
CA ARG A 149 15.95 12.90 -9.36
C ARG A 149 15.75 12.95 -10.88
N LYS A 150 16.81 12.89 -11.65
CA LYS A 150 16.75 12.80 -13.11
C LYS A 150 17.05 11.38 -13.55
N TYR A 151 15.99 10.67 -13.95
CA TYR A 151 16.09 9.26 -14.30
C TYR A 151 15.97 9.06 -15.82
N GLU A 152 16.81 8.20 -16.37
CA GLU A 152 16.78 7.79 -17.76
C GLU A 152 15.95 6.53 -17.92
N MET A 153 15.00 6.55 -18.85
CA MET A 153 14.28 5.34 -19.26
C MET A 153 15.19 4.49 -20.14
N THR A 154 15.53 3.28 -19.69
CA THR A 154 16.45 2.39 -20.39
C THR A 154 15.78 1.39 -21.33
N GLY A 155 14.46 1.33 -21.29
CA GLY A 155 13.66 0.44 -22.14
C GLY A 155 12.43 -0.13 -21.43
N VAL A 156 11.75 -1.03 -22.11
CA VAL A 156 10.64 -1.80 -21.55
C VAL A 156 11.12 -3.24 -21.33
N GLU A 157 10.97 -3.74 -20.13
CA GLU A 157 11.44 -5.08 -19.73
C GLU A 157 10.30 -5.95 -19.22
N GLU A 158 10.46 -7.25 -19.41
CA GLU A 158 9.61 -8.25 -18.79
C GLU A 158 10.03 -8.43 -17.31
N VAL A 159 9.11 -8.21 -16.39
CA VAL A 159 9.37 -8.30 -14.95
C VAL A 159 8.29 -9.08 -14.21
N LYS A 160 8.68 -9.81 -13.18
CA LYS A 160 7.75 -10.41 -12.24
C LYS A 160 7.33 -9.37 -11.23
N CYS A 161 6.05 -8.98 -11.24
CA CYS A 161 5.51 -8.01 -10.31
C CYS A 161 5.27 -8.64 -8.93
N LEU A 162 5.95 -8.13 -7.90
CA LEU A 162 5.77 -8.55 -6.50
C LEU A 162 5.10 -7.48 -5.65
N ILE A 163 5.28 -6.21 -6.02
CA ILE A 163 4.71 -5.03 -5.35
C ILE A 163 4.22 -4.08 -6.43
N GLU A 164 2.98 -3.65 -6.33
CA GLU A 164 2.37 -2.63 -7.16
C GLU A 164 1.89 -1.50 -6.26
N ALA A 165 2.59 -0.38 -6.29
CA ALA A 165 2.22 0.83 -5.56
C ALA A 165 1.50 1.78 -6.51
N GLY A 166 0.19 1.97 -6.29
CA GLY A 166 -0.64 2.85 -7.10
C GLY A 166 -0.55 4.30 -6.63
N LEU A 167 -0.50 5.20 -7.59
CA LEU A 167 -0.72 6.63 -7.33
C LEU A 167 -2.23 6.93 -7.26
N TRP A 168 -2.60 8.09 -6.72
CA TRP A 168 -3.99 8.56 -6.71
C TRP A 168 -4.07 10.05 -6.97
N ASP A 169 -5.16 10.43 -7.59
CA ASP A 169 -5.44 11.81 -7.95
C ASP A 169 -5.91 12.64 -6.73
N GLY A 170 -5.88 13.95 -6.89
CA GLY A 170 -6.28 14.90 -5.85
C GLY A 170 -5.09 15.31 -4.97
N ASP A 171 -5.13 15.02 -3.69
CA ASP A 171 -4.09 15.35 -2.72
C ASP A 171 -3.11 14.16 -2.55
N PRO A 172 -1.94 14.16 -3.22
CA PRO A 172 -1.03 13.02 -3.26
C PRO A 172 -0.24 12.85 -1.93
N ASP A 173 0.22 11.63 -1.65
CA ASP A 173 1.10 11.37 -0.50
C ASP A 173 2.55 11.75 -0.82
N ILE A 174 2.83 13.02 -0.67
CA ILE A 174 4.12 13.62 -0.93
C ILE A 174 4.80 14.07 0.37
N ASP A 175 6.07 14.39 0.25
CA ASP A 175 6.82 14.96 1.36
C ASP A 175 6.17 16.26 1.89
N ALA A 176 6.29 16.48 3.20
CA ALA A 176 5.66 17.62 3.85
C ALA A 176 6.18 18.97 3.33
N ILE A 177 7.46 19.05 2.96
CA ILE A 177 8.05 20.27 2.40
C ILE A 177 7.44 20.55 1.02
N ALA A 178 7.36 19.55 0.15
CA ALA A 178 6.71 19.66 -1.15
C ALA A 178 5.24 20.09 -1.00
N ARG A 179 4.51 19.48 -0.07
CA ARG A 179 3.10 19.80 0.22
C ARG A 179 2.92 21.26 0.64
N ILE A 180 3.72 21.72 1.61
CA ILE A 180 3.62 23.10 2.14
C ILE A 180 4.04 24.14 1.10
N SER A 181 5.04 23.82 0.27
CA SER A 181 5.59 24.75 -0.71
C SER A 181 4.75 24.85 -1.97
N LEU A 182 4.16 23.75 -2.44
CA LEU A 182 3.54 23.66 -3.77
C LEU A 182 2.01 23.52 -3.72
N HIS A 183 1.45 23.06 -2.59
CA HIS A 183 0.01 22.80 -2.43
C HIS A 183 -0.62 22.07 -3.64
N PRO A 184 -0.05 20.95 -4.11
CA PRO A 184 -0.46 20.38 -5.37
C PRO A 184 -1.84 19.71 -5.27
N GLN A 185 -2.61 19.88 -6.35
CA GLN A 185 -3.76 19.04 -6.68
C GLN A 185 -3.43 18.37 -8.00
N VAL A 186 -3.35 17.04 -8.01
CA VAL A 186 -2.81 16.31 -9.16
C VAL A 186 -3.86 15.48 -9.87
N THR A 187 -3.62 15.27 -11.16
CA THR A 187 -4.24 14.22 -11.97
C THR A 187 -3.14 13.55 -12.76
N PHE A 188 -2.75 12.35 -12.33
CA PHE A 188 -1.65 11.63 -12.94
C PHE A 188 -2.02 11.10 -14.32
N LYS A 189 -1.05 11.19 -15.26
CA LYS A 189 -1.13 10.59 -16.58
C LYS A 189 -0.01 9.56 -16.67
N ILE A 190 -0.36 8.29 -16.60
CA ILE A 190 0.60 7.17 -16.57
C ILE A 190 0.27 6.23 -17.72
N ASP A 191 1.23 6.01 -18.60
CA ASP A 191 1.09 5.16 -19.80
C ASP A 191 1.50 3.69 -19.53
N GLY A 192 1.27 3.19 -18.33
CA GLY A 192 1.55 1.81 -17.95
C GLY A 192 2.49 1.69 -16.76
N PRO A 193 2.82 0.47 -16.34
CA PRO A 193 3.68 0.26 -15.18
C PRO A 193 5.12 0.66 -15.47
N TYR A 194 5.79 1.14 -14.43
CA TYR A 194 7.21 1.48 -14.47
C TYR A 194 7.90 1.09 -13.16
N PHE A 195 9.21 0.90 -13.22
CA PHE A 195 9.99 0.44 -12.08
C PHE A 195 11.45 0.90 -12.16
N SER A 196 12.15 0.74 -11.04
CA SER A 196 13.61 0.75 -10.96
C SER A 196 14.08 -0.46 -10.14
N ASN A 197 15.31 -0.89 -10.35
CA ASN A 197 15.95 -1.91 -9.50
C ASN A 197 16.45 -1.34 -8.17
N SER A 198 16.37 -0.03 -7.98
CA SER A 198 16.73 0.68 -6.75
C SER A 198 15.58 0.65 -5.75
N PHE A 199 15.89 0.98 -4.50
CA PHE A 199 14.86 1.21 -3.51
C PHE A 199 13.88 2.29 -3.97
N THR A 200 12.59 2.06 -3.72
CA THR A 200 11.52 2.99 -4.10
C THR A 200 10.62 3.20 -2.88
N PRO A 201 10.37 4.44 -2.42
CA PRO A 201 9.39 4.68 -1.38
C PRO A 201 7.99 4.31 -1.88
N PHE A 202 7.23 3.64 -1.04
CA PHE A 202 5.79 3.43 -1.22
C PHE A 202 5.10 3.36 0.14
N ASN A 203 3.81 3.59 0.16
CA ASN A 203 3.00 3.67 1.36
C ASN A 203 1.94 2.54 1.43
N SER A 204 1.16 2.53 2.51
CA SER A 204 0.07 1.56 2.73
C SER A 204 -1.28 2.00 2.17
N GLN A 205 -1.35 3.13 1.49
CA GLN A 205 -2.60 3.78 1.12
C GLN A 205 -3.24 3.19 -0.15
N ASN A 206 -2.40 2.73 -1.10
CA ASN A 206 -2.84 2.11 -2.35
C ASN A 206 -1.74 1.17 -2.87
N THR A 207 -1.52 0.07 -2.18
CA THR A 207 -0.43 -0.85 -2.52
C THR A 207 -0.92 -2.30 -2.52
N ILE A 208 -0.55 -3.04 -3.56
CA ILE A 208 -0.87 -4.46 -3.73
C ILE A 208 0.44 -5.26 -3.69
N ILE A 209 0.48 -6.33 -2.90
CA ILE A 209 1.68 -7.13 -2.68
C ILE A 209 1.40 -8.62 -2.81
N ALA A 210 2.39 -9.37 -3.32
CA ALA A 210 2.34 -10.81 -3.44
C ALA A 210 2.50 -11.50 -2.07
N ARG A 211 2.00 -12.73 -1.93
CA ARG A 211 2.05 -13.53 -0.71
C ARG A 211 3.41 -13.57 -0.03
N ASN A 212 4.48 -13.74 -0.81
CA ASN A 212 5.85 -13.82 -0.29
C ASN A 212 6.39 -12.49 0.26
N VAL A 213 5.72 -11.37 -0.02
CA VAL A 213 6.05 -10.04 0.50
C VAL A 213 5.33 -9.77 1.83
N ILE A 214 4.10 -10.30 2.01
CA ILE A 214 3.25 -10.01 3.18
C ILE A 214 4.01 -10.17 4.52
N PRO A 215 4.78 -11.25 4.77
CA PRO A 215 5.50 -11.41 6.04
C PRO A 215 6.63 -10.41 6.29
N HIS A 216 6.98 -9.62 5.28
CA HIS A 216 8.08 -8.65 5.33
C HIS A 216 7.60 -7.20 5.37
N TYR A 217 6.30 -6.97 5.12
CA TYR A 217 5.70 -5.64 5.14
C TYR A 217 4.91 -5.42 6.44
N PHE A 218 5.26 -4.38 7.16
CA PHE A 218 4.67 -4.06 8.46
C PHE A 218 4.67 -2.55 8.70
N MET A 219 3.60 -2.00 9.24
CA MET A 219 3.54 -0.60 9.66
C MET A 219 4.12 -0.49 11.08
N PHE A 220 5.26 0.17 11.22
CA PHE A 220 6.00 0.23 12.48
C PHE A 220 5.35 1.18 13.48
N PRO A 221 4.96 0.71 14.67
CA PRO A 221 4.39 1.59 15.69
C PRO A 221 5.46 2.55 16.24
N HIS A 222 5.01 3.70 16.73
CA HIS A 222 5.82 4.71 17.45
C HIS A 222 6.84 5.52 16.63
N ILE A 223 6.89 5.36 15.30
CA ILE A 223 7.75 6.15 14.41
C ILE A 223 7.01 7.27 13.64
N GLY A 224 5.73 7.49 13.93
CA GLY A 224 4.94 8.53 13.27
C GLY A 224 4.66 8.23 11.79
N ARG A 225 4.71 9.25 10.95
CA ARG A 225 4.27 9.17 9.54
C ARG A 225 5.22 8.43 8.58
N MET A 226 6.27 7.85 9.08
CA MET A 226 7.22 7.03 8.31
C MET A 226 7.00 5.52 8.52
N ASP A 227 5.95 5.14 9.23
CA ASP A 227 5.65 3.79 9.66
C ASP A 227 5.52 2.77 8.52
N ASP A 228 4.75 3.09 7.51
CA ASP A 228 4.52 2.30 6.31
C ASP A 228 5.70 2.42 5.31
N ILE A 229 6.29 3.61 5.20
CA ILE A 229 7.46 3.85 4.35
C ILE A 229 8.65 2.99 4.78
N TRP A 230 8.96 2.94 6.08
CA TRP A 230 10.01 2.07 6.60
C TRP A 230 9.67 0.60 6.38
N GLY A 231 8.39 0.23 6.52
CA GLY A 231 7.90 -1.09 6.16
C GLY A 231 8.22 -1.44 4.70
N GLY A 232 7.98 -0.51 3.80
CA GLY A 232 8.27 -0.63 2.37
C GLY A 232 9.76 -0.85 2.07
N TYR A 233 10.63 -0.05 2.65
CA TYR A 233 12.08 -0.21 2.48
C TYR A 233 12.60 -1.54 3.05
N ILE A 234 12.13 -1.95 4.23
CA ILE A 234 12.52 -3.21 4.85
C ILE A 234 12.03 -4.40 4.02
N ALA A 235 10.80 -4.36 3.50
CA ALA A 235 10.29 -5.41 2.63
C ALA A 235 11.15 -5.56 1.37
N GLN A 236 11.52 -4.45 0.71
CA GLN A 236 12.39 -4.45 -0.46
C GLN A 236 13.79 -5.00 -0.12
N ALA A 237 14.38 -4.58 0.99
CA ALA A 237 15.68 -5.09 1.44
C ALA A 237 15.65 -6.61 1.65
N ARG A 238 14.55 -7.14 2.22
CA ARG A 238 14.39 -8.59 2.44
C ARG A 238 14.21 -9.36 1.13
N LEU A 239 13.57 -8.78 0.13
CA LEU A 239 13.43 -9.39 -1.19
C LEU A 239 14.78 -9.42 -1.95
N ASN A 240 15.56 -8.34 -1.85
CA ASN A 240 16.86 -8.21 -2.52
C ASN A 240 17.98 -9.06 -1.88
N THR A 241 17.84 -9.46 -0.62
CA THR A 241 18.85 -10.29 0.11
C THR A 241 18.64 -11.79 -0.01
N ARG A 242 17.62 -12.25 -0.75
CA ARG A 242 17.45 -13.68 -1.02
C ARG A 242 18.31 -14.07 -2.23
N PRO A 243 19.17 -15.11 -2.10
CA PRO A 243 19.92 -15.66 -3.20
C PRO A 243 19.02 -16.27 -4.26
#